data_db519de9b7ee1e348b23db8196c7b48a
#
_entry.id   db519de9b7ee1e348b23db8196c7b48a
#
_cell.length_a   1.000
_cell.length_b   1.000
_cell.length_c   1.000
_cell.angle_alpha   90.00
_cell.angle_beta   90.00
_cell.angle_gamma   90.00
#
_symmetry.space_group_name_H-M   'P 1'
#
loop_
_entity.id
_entity.type
_entity.pdbx_description
1 polymer ?
#
loop_
_entity_poly.entity_id
_entity_poly.type
_entity_poly.pdbx_seq_one_letter_code
_entity_poly.pdbx_strand_id
1 'polypeptide(L)'
;MLDSTLPAAFARLDSLEVRLCLPVNSAGRYPFVRNYFAAVSRLGDGVAWYTLIAILPLLFGSSAIVPGLHVVITGLVGVALYKLLKRRLVRERPFYSHQGVRALVQPLDRYSFPSGHTLHAVTFTVMLAHYFPPLLWLVVPFAASVAASRVVLGLHYPTDVLAGGLIGWVLAAASLAIFPG
;
A
#
# COMPACT_ATOMS: atom_id res chain seq x y z
N MET A 1 5.32 -9.17 27.13
CA MET A 1 5.02 -10.52 26.59
C MET A 1 4.33 -10.30 25.24
N LEU A 2 4.95 -10.62 24.11
CA LEU A 2 4.28 -10.67 22.81
C LEU A 2 3.39 -11.91 22.85
N ASP A 3 2.10 -11.71 22.60
CA ASP A 3 1.08 -12.74 22.62
C ASP A 3 1.46 -13.86 21.64
N SER A 4 1.73 -15.06 22.18
CA SER A 4 2.13 -16.24 21.40
C SER A 4 1.04 -16.74 20.45
N THR A 5 -0.16 -16.21 20.53
CA THR A 5 -1.32 -16.58 19.69
C THR A 5 -1.27 -15.92 18.30
N LEU A 6 -0.69 -14.73 18.16
CA LEU A 6 -0.62 -14.02 16.89
C LEU A 6 0.20 -14.77 15.81
N PRO A 7 1.39 -15.32 16.10
CA PRO A 7 2.12 -16.11 15.12
C PRO A 7 1.37 -17.35 14.62
N ALA A 8 0.63 -18.02 15.51
CA ALA A 8 -0.17 -19.19 15.15
C ALA A 8 -1.38 -18.85 14.26
N ALA A 9 -2.04 -17.69 14.53
CA ALA A 9 -3.13 -17.21 13.70
C ALA A 9 -2.64 -16.85 12.29
N PHE A 10 -1.50 -16.16 12.16
CA PHE A 10 -0.89 -15.87 10.86
C PHE A 10 -0.49 -17.15 10.12
N ALA A 11 0.09 -18.15 10.78
CA ALA A 11 0.49 -19.39 10.14
C ALA A 11 -0.69 -20.13 9.47
N ARG A 12 -1.87 -20.10 10.09
CA ARG A 12 -3.10 -20.68 9.47
C ARG A 12 -3.56 -19.87 8.27
N LEU A 13 -3.56 -18.54 8.36
CA LEU A 13 -3.91 -17.66 7.25
C LEU A 13 -2.92 -17.84 6.10
N ASP A 14 -1.62 -17.88 6.39
CA ASP A 14 -0.55 -18.04 5.40
C ASP A 14 -0.74 -19.30 4.54
N SER A 15 -1.11 -20.43 5.17
CA SER A 15 -1.38 -21.70 4.46
C SER A 15 -2.57 -21.64 3.50
N LEU A 16 -3.56 -20.77 3.77
CA LEU A 16 -4.70 -20.55 2.88
C LEU A 16 -4.35 -19.55 1.77
N GLU A 17 -3.68 -18.47 2.13
CA GLU A 17 -3.37 -17.39 1.20
C GLU A 17 -2.28 -17.74 0.19
N VAL A 18 -1.37 -18.65 0.54
CA VAL A 18 -0.33 -19.11 -0.39
C VAL A 18 -0.93 -19.71 -1.67
N ARG A 19 -2.10 -20.32 -1.59
CA ARG A 19 -2.82 -20.85 -2.75
C ARG A 19 -3.22 -19.77 -3.75
N LEU A 20 -3.42 -18.54 -3.27
CA LEU A 20 -3.67 -17.35 -4.10
C LEU A 20 -2.35 -16.67 -4.52
N CYS A 21 -1.36 -16.63 -3.62
CA CYS A 21 -0.06 -16.04 -3.91
C CYS A 21 0.68 -16.76 -5.05
N LEU A 22 0.67 -18.09 -5.07
CA LEU A 22 1.41 -18.89 -6.05
C LEU A 22 1.03 -18.58 -7.50
N PRO A 23 -0.25 -18.68 -7.94
CA PRO A 23 -0.62 -18.40 -9.32
C PRO A 23 -0.40 -16.93 -9.70
N VAL A 24 -0.69 -15.99 -8.78
CA VAL A 24 -0.50 -14.56 -9.02
C VAL A 24 0.99 -14.22 -9.15
N ASN A 25 1.85 -14.73 -8.26
CA ASN A 25 3.30 -14.52 -8.34
C ASN A 25 3.92 -15.21 -9.56
N SER A 26 3.37 -16.37 -9.99
CA SER A 26 3.84 -17.04 -11.18
C SER A 26 3.69 -16.22 -12.46
N ALA A 27 2.74 -15.28 -12.52
CA ALA A 27 2.60 -14.34 -13.63
C ALA A 27 3.83 -13.44 -13.80
N GLY A 28 4.57 -13.19 -12.71
CA GLY A 28 5.83 -12.45 -12.74
C GLY A 28 6.98 -13.15 -13.48
N ARG A 29 6.80 -14.42 -13.94
CA ARG A 29 7.73 -15.08 -14.87
C ARG A 29 7.82 -14.35 -16.21
N TYR A 30 6.74 -13.68 -16.62
CA TYR A 30 6.72 -12.88 -17.84
C TYR A 30 7.41 -11.53 -17.60
N PRO A 31 8.46 -11.17 -18.38
CA PRO A 31 9.22 -9.95 -18.16
C PRO A 31 8.37 -8.67 -18.19
N PHE A 32 7.37 -8.61 -19.07
CA PHE A 32 6.45 -7.48 -19.16
C PHE A 32 5.67 -7.28 -17.85
N VAL A 33 5.06 -8.35 -17.32
CA VAL A 33 4.29 -8.30 -16.06
C VAL A 33 5.18 -7.89 -14.89
N ARG A 34 6.35 -8.53 -14.78
CA ARG A 34 7.31 -8.21 -13.72
C ARG A 34 7.75 -6.75 -13.78
N ASN A 35 8.15 -6.26 -14.96
CA ASN A 35 8.68 -4.91 -15.12
C ASN A 35 7.59 -3.85 -14.89
N TYR A 36 6.36 -4.10 -15.37
CA TYR A 36 5.20 -3.25 -15.10
C TYR A 36 4.95 -3.11 -13.60
N PHE A 37 4.77 -4.23 -12.88
CA PHE A 37 4.48 -4.18 -11.45
C PHE A 37 5.67 -3.70 -10.61
N ALA A 38 6.91 -3.95 -11.04
CA ALA A 38 8.09 -3.39 -10.40
C ALA A 38 8.15 -1.85 -10.54
N ALA A 39 7.85 -1.32 -11.72
CA ALA A 39 7.77 0.13 -11.96
C ALA A 39 6.63 0.77 -11.14
N VAL A 40 5.42 0.19 -11.18
CA VAL A 40 4.27 0.66 -10.39
C VAL A 40 4.58 0.64 -8.90
N SER A 41 5.20 -0.45 -8.40
CA SER A 41 5.61 -0.54 -7.00
C SER A 41 6.59 0.58 -6.62
N ARG A 42 7.61 0.82 -7.44
CA ARG A 42 8.61 1.88 -7.20
C ARG A 42 8.01 3.28 -7.25
N LEU A 43 7.11 3.54 -8.18
CA LEU A 43 6.36 4.82 -8.25
C LEU A 43 5.46 4.99 -7.02
N GLY A 44 4.84 3.89 -6.57
CA GLY A 44 3.98 3.84 -5.38
C GLY A 44 4.73 4.04 -4.05
N ASP A 45 6.06 3.96 -4.03
CA ASP A 45 6.90 4.25 -2.85
C ASP A 45 6.88 5.73 -2.42
N GLY A 46 6.17 6.56 -3.14
CA GLY A 46 6.03 8.00 -2.83
C GLY A 46 6.25 8.89 -4.04
N VAL A 47 7.12 8.51 -4.97
CA VAL A 47 7.53 9.35 -6.11
C VAL A 47 6.32 9.88 -6.88
N ALA A 48 5.41 9.01 -7.34
CA ALA A 48 4.22 9.43 -8.08
C ALA A 48 3.30 10.31 -7.23
N TRP A 49 3.10 9.96 -5.97
CA TRP A 49 2.20 10.67 -5.08
C TRP A 49 2.68 12.09 -4.77
N TYR A 50 3.94 12.23 -4.33
CA TYR A 50 4.48 13.55 -3.99
C TYR A 50 4.69 14.43 -5.22
N THR A 51 5.03 13.84 -6.38
CA THR A 51 5.07 14.57 -7.65
C THR A 51 3.68 15.10 -8.02
N LEU A 52 2.64 14.25 -7.93
CA LEU A 52 1.26 14.67 -8.19
C LEU A 52 0.86 15.81 -7.26
N ILE A 53 1.10 15.67 -5.94
CA ILE A 53 0.76 16.72 -4.96
C ILE A 53 1.50 18.03 -5.27
N ALA A 54 2.77 17.96 -5.63
CA ALA A 54 3.56 19.17 -5.97
C ALA A 54 3.04 19.89 -7.23
N ILE A 55 2.39 19.16 -8.15
CA ILE A 55 1.81 19.71 -9.38
C ILE A 55 0.39 20.26 -9.16
N LEU A 56 -0.31 19.89 -8.07
CA LEU A 56 -1.69 20.34 -7.83
C LEU A 56 -1.89 21.86 -7.94
N PRO A 57 -1.00 22.73 -7.39
CA PRO A 57 -1.16 24.17 -7.54
C PRO A 57 -1.08 24.66 -8.99
N LEU A 58 -0.35 23.97 -9.85
CA LEU A 58 -0.29 24.29 -11.29
C LEU A 58 -1.57 23.86 -12.02
N LEU A 59 -2.24 22.78 -11.58
CA LEU A 59 -3.44 22.26 -12.20
C LEU A 59 -4.72 22.93 -11.70
N PHE A 60 -4.78 23.28 -10.40
CA PHE A 60 -5.99 23.74 -9.71
C PHE A 60 -5.84 25.10 -9.05
N GLY A 61 -4.71 25.80 -9.26
CA GLY A 61 -4.44 27.10 -8.65
C GLY A 61 -3.93 27.01 -7.22
N SER A 62 -3.66 28.18 -6.62
CA SER A 62 -3.10 28.30 -5.26
C SER A 62 -4.00 27.72 -4.16
N SER A 63 -5.31 27.65 -4.38
CA SER A 63 -6.26 27.01 -3.44
C SER A 63 -5.96 25.53 -3.19
N ALA A 64 -5.21 24.85 -4.10
CA ALA A 64 -4.81 23.47 -3.93
C ALA A 64 -3.66 23.25 -2.94
N ILE A 65 -2.99 24.33 -2.47
CA ILE A 65 -1.84 24.21 -1.55
C ILE A 65 -2.27 23.62 -0.21
N VAL A 66 -3.32 24.13 0.41
CA VAL A 66 -3.79 23.67 1.72
C VAL A 66 -4.27 22.23 1.67
N PRO A 67 -5.15 21.81 0.71
CA PRO A 67 -5.47 20.42 0.50
C PRO A 67 -4.24 19.52 0.26
N GLY A 68 -3.29 19.95 -0.57
CA GLY A 68 -2.06 19.21 -0.82
C GLY A 68 -1.23 19.00 0.45
N LEU A 69 -1.08 20.01 1.29
CA LEU A 69 -0.40 19.89 2.59
C LEU A 69 -1.15 18.91 3.53
N HIS A 70 -2.49 18.97 3.55
CA HIS A 70 -3.29 18.04 4.35
C HIS A 70 -3.05 16.57 3.90
N VAL A 71 -3.02 16.31 2.59
CA VAL A 71 -2.69 14.98 2.06
C VAL A 71 -1.30 14.52 2.51
N VAL A 72 -0.29 15.40 2.45
CA VAL A 72 1.08 15.10 2.90
C VAL A 72 1.11 14.76 4.39
N ILE A 73 0.50 15.59 5.24
CA ILE A 73 0.48 15.38 6.70
C ILE A 73 -0.19 14.05 7.03
N THR A 74 -1.34 13.77 6.43
CA THR A 74 -2.04 12.48 6.63
C THR A 74 -1.20 11.30 6.17
N GLY A 75 -0.49 11.44 5.04
CA GLY A 75 0.46 10.45 4.57
C GLY A 75 1.60 10.18 5.57
N LEU A 76 2.16 11.22 6.19
CA LEU A 76 3.21 11.08 7.22
C LEU A 76 2.68 10.37 8.47
N VAL A 77 1.45 10.67 8.89
CA VAL A 77 0.78 9.93 9.98
C VAL A 77 0.64 8.45 9.60
N GLY A 78 0.27 8.17 8.35
CA GLY A 78 0.22 6.80 7.81
C GLY A 78 1.57 6.08 7.88
N VAL A 79 2.68 6.79 7.57
CA VAL A 79 4.06 6.24 7.72
C VAL A 79 4.33 5.84 9.17
N ALA A 80 4.04 6.73 10.12
CA ALA A 80 4.26 6.45 11.54
C ALA A 80 3.41 5.25 12.01
N LEU A 81 2.14 5.22 11.59
CA LEU A 81 1.20 4.17 11.94
C LEU A 81 1.65 2.79 11.44
N TYR A 82 1.95 2.64 10.13
CA TYR A 82 2.35 1.33 9.62
C TYR A 82 3.68 0.85 10.20
N LYS A 83 4.64 1.76 10.47
CA LYS A 83 5.90 1.41 11.12
C LYS A 83 5.68 0.91 12.55
N LEU A 84 4.77 1.54 13.29
CA LEU A 84 4.38 1.10 14.62
C LEU A 84 3.74 -0.28 14.60
N LEU A 85 2.78 -0.49 13.69
CA LEU A 85 2.08 -1.77 13.53
C LEU A 85 3.06 -2.89 13.15
N LYS A 86 3.99 -2.67 12.23
CA LYS A 86 5.00 -3.67 11.84
C LYS A 86 5.92 -4.10 12.98
N ARG A 87 6.20 -3.19 13.93
CA ARG A 87 6.99 -3.55 15.12
C ARG A 87 6.24 -4.44 16.11
N ARG A 88 4.91 -4.40 16.07
CA ARG A 88 4.03 -5.13 16.99
C ARG A 88 3.46 -6.41 16.36
N LEU A 89 3.10 -6.35 15.09
CA LEU A 89 2.44 -7.44 14.35
C LEU A 89 3.44 -8.11 13.42
N VAL A 90 4.28 -8.97 14.01
CA VAL A 90 5.36 -9.66 13.31
C VAL A 90 4.76 -10.76 12.42
N ARG A 91 4.76 -10.55 11.09
CA ARG A 91 4.40 -11.55 10.08
C ARG A 91 5.51 -11.65 9.05
N GLU A 92 5.98 -12.86 8.75
CA GLU A 92 6.97 -13.05 7.70
C GLU A 92 6.36 -12.88 6.31
N ARG A 93 7.19 -12.56 5.33
CA ARG A 93 6.74 -12.38 3.96
C ARG A 93 6.56 -13.72 3.25
N PRO A 94 5.65 -13.80 2.23
CA PRO A 94 5.35 -15.06 1.54
C PRO A 94 6.58 -15.80 1.02
N PHE A 95 7.56 -15.10 0.48
CA PHE A 95 8.76 -15.69 -0.09
C PHE A 95 9.77 -16.23 0.96
N TYR A 96 9.65 -15.85 2.23
CA TYR A 96 10.41 -16.47 3.32
C TYR A 96 9.75 -17.76 3.82
N SER A 97 8.42 -17.76 3.88
CA SER A 97 7.66 -18.86 4.46
C SER A 97 7.31 -19.97 3.46
N HIS A 98 7.34 -19.67 2.15
CA HIS A 98 6.88 -20.60 1.11
C HIS A 98 7.84 -20.64 -0.09
N GLN A 99 8.49 -21.79 -0.30
CA GLN A 99 9.50 -22.00 -1.36
C GLN A 99 9.00 -21.75 -2.80
N GLY A 100 7.69 -21.83 -3.04
CA GLY A 100 7.10 -21.61 -4.37
C GLY A 100 6.89 -20.12 -4.72
N VAL A 101 6.93 -19.22 -3.74
CA VAL A 101 6.76 -17.77 -3.95
C VAL A 101 8.14 -17.13 -4.08
N ARG A 102 8.31 -16.29 -5.09
CA ARG A 102 9.59 -15.60 -5.37
C ARG A 102 9.47 -14.11 -5.10
N ALA A 103 10.41 -13.53 -4.38
CA ALA A 103 10.57 -12.09 -4.32
C ALA A 103 11.12 -11.59 -5.66
N LEU A 104 10.29 -10.91 -6.46
CA LEU A 104 10.69 -10.41 -7.78
C LEU A 104 11.38 -9.05 -7.73
N VAL A 105 11.33 -8.37 -6.57
CA VAL A 105 12.09 -7.15 -6.23
C VAL A 105 12.49 -7.21 -4.75
N GLN A 106 13.46 -6.40 -4.35
CA GLN A 106 13.86 -6.34 -2.95
C GLN A 106 12.78 -5.67 -2.08
N PRO A 107 12.43 -6.23 -0.92
CA PRO A 107 11.53 -5.61 0.03
C PRO A 107 12.21 -4.45 0.75
N LEU A 108 11.45 -3.41 1.13
CA LEU A 108 11.95 -2.26 1.89
C LEU A 108 12.18 -2.57 3.38
N ASP A 109 11.52 -3.59 3.90
CA ASP A 109 11.60 -4.01 5.30
C ASP A 109 11.33 -5.52 5.43
N ARG A 110 11.55 -6.06 6.65
CA ARG A 110 11.48 -7.50 6.90
C ARG A 110 10.05 -8.04 6.94
N TYR A 111 9.12 -7.34 7.58
CA TYR A 111 7.79 -7.88 7.89
C TYR A 111 6.75 -7.52 6.85
N SER A 112 5.75 -8.42 6.68
CA SER A 112 4.74 -8.23 5.65
C SER A 112 3.54 -7.39 6.11
N PHE A 113 3.07 -7.57 7.34
CA PHE A 113 1.80 -6.99 7.80
C PHE A 113 1.98 -5.65 8.55
N PRO A 114 1.13 -4.66 8.27
CA PRO A 114 0.30 -4.50 7.07
C PRO A 114 1.10 -3.97 5.88
N SER A 115 0.49 -3.99 4.67
CA SER A 115 1.10 -3.42 3.47
C SER A 115 1.15 -1.90 3.53
N GLY A 116 2.34 -1.32 3.73
CA GLY A 116 2.53 0.13 3.77
C GLY A 116 2.26 0.81 2.43
N HIS A 117 2.63 0.19 1.30
CA HIS A 117 2.33 0.70 -0.05
C HIS A 117 0.84 0.84 -0.27
N THR A 118 0.06 -0.19 0.08
CA THR A 118 -1.39 -0.17 -0.09
C THR A 118 -2.05 0.84 0.85
N LEU A 119 -1.56 0.93 2.10
CA LEU A 119 -2.03 1.93 3.05
C LEU A 119 -1.88 3.34 2.46
N HIS A 120 -0.69 3.70 1.99
CA HIS A 120 -0.44 5.01 1.38
C HIS A 120 -1.26 5.24 0.13
N ALA A 121 -1.30 4.24 -0.77
CA ALA A 121 -2.03 4.36 -2.02
C ALA A 121 -3.52 4.64 -1.77
N VAL A 122 -4.14 3.93 -0.82
CA VAL A 122 -5.55 4.15 -0.48
C VAL A 122 -5.76 5.47 0.24
N THR A 123 -4.89 5.83 1.21
CA THR A 123 -4.97 7.13 1.91
C THR A 123 -4.93 8.29 0.92
N PHE A 124 -3.94 8.32 0.03
CA PHE A 124 -3.81 9.38 -0.95
C PHE A 124 -4.96 9.39 -1.95
N THR A 125 -5.41 8.22 -2.40
CA THR A 125 -6.53 8.11 -3.33
C THR A 125 -7.81 8.69 -2.73
N VAL A 126 -8.15 8.32 -1.49
CA VAL A 126 -9.37 8.82 -0.83
C VAL A 126 -9.32 10.34 -0.65
N MET A 127 -8.20 10.88 -0.18
CA MET A 127 -8.05 12.31 0.03
C MET A 127 -8.01 13.11 -1.26
N LEU A 128 -7.26 12.63 -2.27
CA LEU A 128 -7.18 13.30 -3.58
C LEU A 128 -8.52 13.25 -4.31
N ALA A 129 -9.27 12.15 -4.19
CA ALA A 129 -10.61 12.04 -4.76
C ALA A 129 -11.61 12.98 -4.09
N HIS A 130 -11.45 13.24 -2.78
CA HIS A 130 -12.29 14.18 -2.05
C HIS A 130 -12.03 15.63 -2.50
N TYR A 131 -10.77 16.08 -2.52
CA TYR A 131 -10.42 17.44 -2.87
C TYR A 131 -10.42 17.74 -4.38
N PHE A 132 -10.09 16.72 -5.18
CA PHE A 132 -9.90 16.83 -6.62
C PHE A 132 -10.60 15.69 -7.36
N PRO A 133 -11.94 15.65 -7.40
CA PRO A 133 -12.71 14.55 -8.01
C PRO A 133 -12.28 14.17 -9.43
N PRO A 134 -11.83 15.09 -10.30
CA PRO A 134 -11.36 14.70 -11.64
C PRO A 134 -10.15 13.77 -11.64
N LEU A 135 -9.34 13.78 -10.57
CA LEU A 135 -8.17 12.89 -10.44
C LEU A 135 -8.55 11.43 -10.13
N LEU A 136 -9.81 11.14 -9.78
CA LEU A 136 -10.28 9.81 -9.43
C LEU A 136 -9.93 8.77 -10.50
N TRP A 137 -10.10 9.14 -11.78
CA TRP A 137 -9.81 8.26 -12.93
C TRP A 137 -8.32 7.92 -13.07
N LEU A 138 -7.44 8.72 -12.49
CA LEU A 138 -6.00 8.48 -12.46
C LEU A 138 -5.58 7.70 -11.20
N VAL A 139 -6.01 8.19 -10.03
CA VAL A 139 -5.47 7.70 -8.75
C VAL A 139 -6.04 6.34 -8.36
N VAL A 140 -7.29 6.02 -8.70
CA VAL A 140 -7.90 4.71 -8.37
C VAL A 140 -7.23 3.57 -9.13
N PRO A 141 -7.10 3.58 -10.47
CA PRO A 141 -6.42 2.50 -11.17
C PRO A 141 -4.93 2.39 -10.80
N PHE A 142 -4.27 3.53 -10.50
CA PHE A 142 -2.90 3.49 -10.00
C PHE A 142 -2.81 2.82 -8.63
N ALA A 143 -3.66 3.19 -7.67
CA ALA A 143 -3.68 2.55 -6.35
C ALA A 143 -4.01 1.05 -6.42
N ALA A 144 -4.96 0.66 -7.27
CA ALA A 144 -5.27 -0.75 -7.52
C ALA A 144 -4.06 -1.51 -8.09
N SER A 145 -3.33 -0.89 -9.02
CA SER A 145 -2.11 -1.46 -9.59
C SER A 145 -0.99 -1.57 -8.53
N VAL A 146 -0.83 -0.56 -7.65
CA VAL A 146 0.09 -0.61 -6.51
C VAL A 146 -0.27 -1.76 -5.58
N ALA A 147 -1.54 -1.89 -5.19
CA ALA A 147 -2.01 -2.98 -4.33
C ALA A 147 -1.76 -4.36 -4.95
N ALA A 148 -2.11 -4.56 -6.23
CA ALA A 148 -1.86 -5.79 -6.97
C ALA A 148 -0.36 -6.12 -7.06
N SER A 149 0.48 -5.09 -7.26
CA SER A 149 1.93 -5.28 -7.33
C SER A 149 2.50 -6.00 -6.11
N ARG A 150 1.90 -5.79 -4.93
CA ARG A 150 2.42 -6.37 -3.68
C ARG A 150 2.31 -7.89 -3.63
N VAL A 151 1.24 -8.43 -4.21
CA VAL A 151 1.01 -9.88 -4.31
C VAL A 151 1.77 -10.45 -5.52
N VAL A 152 1.71 -9.80 -6.70
CA VAL A 152 2.42 -10.24 -7.91
C VAL A 152 3.91 -10.32 -7.68
N LEU A 153 4.51 -9.35 -6.98
CA LEU A 153 5.94 -9.33 -6.68
C LEU A 153 6.33 -10.28 -5.52
N GLY A 154 5.37 -10.99 -4.91
CA GLY A 154 5.60 -11.96 -3.84
C GLY A 154 5.94 -11.35 -2.48
N LEU A 155 5.67 -10.06 -2.28
CA LEU A 155 6.11 -9.32 -1.10
C LEU A 155 5.09 -9.33 0.04
N HIS A 156 3.81 -9.50 -0.27
CA HIS A 156 2.70 -9.45 0.70
C HIS A 156 1.66 -10.52 0.40
N TYR A 157 1.00 -10.96 1.46
CA TYR A 157 -0.23 -11.74 1.35
C TYR A 157 -1.42 -10.86 0.98
N PRO A 158 -2.50 -11.42 0.38
CA PRO A 158 -3.72 -10.68 0.12
C PRO A 158 -4.29 -9.96 1.35
N THR A 159 -4.28 -10.59 2.54
CA THR A 159 -4.77 -9.95 3.77
C THR A 159 -3.90 -8.79 4.24
N ASP A 160 -2.58 -8.79 3.98
CA ASP A 160 -1.72 -7.63 4.26
C ASP A 160 -2.16 -6.42 3.43
N VAL A 161 -2.53 -6.69 2.17
CA VAL A 161 -3.01 -5.68 1.21
C VAL A 161 -4.37 -5.15 1.64
N LEU A 162 -5.32 -6.04 1.97
CA LEU A 162 -6.66 -5.65 2.43
C LEU A 162 -6.60 -4.86 3.74
N ALA A 163 -5.81 -5.31 4.71
CA ALA A 163 -5.61 -4.61 5.97
C ALA A 163 -4.95 -3.24 5.76
N GLY A 164 -3.93 -3.16 4.91
CA GLY A 164 -3.31 -1.89 4.54
C GLY A 164 -4.32 -0.93 3.91
N GLY A 165 -5.15 -1.42 2.97
CA GLY A 165 -6.21 -0.64 2.35
C GLY A 165 -7.25 -0.13 3.34
N LEU A 166 -7.74 -1.00 4.23
CA LEU A 166 -8.72 -0.64 5.26
C LEU A 166 -8.16 0.42 6.22
N ILE A 167 -6.94 0.23 6.72
CA ILE A 167 -6.28 1.19 7.61
C ILE A 167 -6.08 2.53 6.89
N GLY A 168 -5.65 2.52 5.62
CA GLY A 168 -5.47 3.73 4.83
C GLY A 168 -6.78 4.47 4.59
N TRP A 169 -7.88 3.74 4.33
CA TRP A 169 -9.21 4.31 4.17
C TRP A 169 -9.71 4.95 5.48
N VAL A 170 -9.60 4.24 6.61
CA VAL A 170 -10.01 4.75 7.93
C VAL A 170 -9.21 6.00 8.30
N LEU A 171 -7.88 5.99 8.06
CA LEU A 171 -7.02 7.14 8.31
C LEU A 171 -7.44 8.36 7.50
N ALA A 172 -7.70 8.19 6.20
CA ALA A 172 -8.15 9.28 5.33
C ALA A 172 -9.53 9.81 5.77
N ALA A 173 -10.49 8.91 6.03
CA ALA A 173 -11.84 9.28 6.45
C ALA A 173 -11.81 10.04 7.80
N ALA A 174 -11.03 9.58 8.77
CA ALA A 174 -10.87 10.26 10.06
C ALA A 174 -10.22 11.64 9.89
N SER A 175 -9.18 11.74 9.05
CA SER A 175 -8.50 13.01 8.77
C SER A 175 -9.44 14.03 8.12
N LEU A 176 -10.23 13.61 7.13
CA LEU A 176 -11.23 14.46 6.47
C LEU A 176 -12.40 14.86 7.41
N ALA A 177 -12.78 13.99 8.35
CA ALA A 177 -13.80 14.32 9.35
C ALA A 177 -13.32 15.40 10.34
N ILE A 178 -12.00 15.42 10.65
CA ILE A 178 -11.41 16.44 11.54
C ILE A 178 -11.17 17.76 10.79
N PHE A 179 -10.77 17.69 9.52
CA PHE A 179 -10.49 18.83 8.66
C PHE A 179 -11.26 18.68 7.33
N PRO A 180 -12.53 19.08 7.30
CA PRO A 180 -13.38 18.85 6.12
C PRO A 180 -13.00 19.69 4.89
N GLY A 181 -12.09 20.68 5.03
CA GLY A 181 -11.60 21.52 3.92
C GLY A 181 -12.40 22.80 3.74
#